data_86eef192679003d8157a649156b8ddcb
#
_entry.id   86eef192679003d8157a649156b8ddcb
#
_cell.length_a   1.000
_cell.length_b   1.000
_cell.length_c   1.000
_cell.angle_alpha   90.00
_cell.angle_beta   90.00
_cell.angle_gamma   90.00
#
_symmetry.space_group_name_H-M   'P 1'
#
loop_
_entity.id
_entity.type
_entity.pdbx_description
1 polymer ?
#
loop_
_entity_poly.entity_id
_entity_poly.type
_entity_poly.pdbx_seq_one_letter_code
_entity_poly.pdbx_strand_id
1 'polypeptide(L)'
;IGFSAGGHNVASYGNMWRSEEINEGISMPVEKLKPAFNVLAYPVTNYWSLYESYLPLEHLSEDKQKTAYAFAMASFGRTEVNEALLKKWSPALTVNEDTPATFLWTTREDEVVPASQTLEMMAALDRGNIPYEGHIFSKGPHGLSLAQETTAVRSNQVNPEAGAWLPMLQSWLKKL
;
A
#
# COMPACT_ATOMS: atom_id res chain seq x y z
N ILE A 1 9.65 5.42 -1.46
CA ILE A 1 9.28 4.70 -0.22
C ILE A 1 8.00 5.32 0.31
N GLY A 2 7.03 4.48 0.68
CA GLY A 2 5.77 4.93 1.28
C GLY A 2 5.34 4.04 2.44
N PHE A 3 4.72 4.67 3.44
CA PHE A 3 4.21 4.04 4.65
C PHE A 3 2.69 4.17 4.70
N SER A 4 1.95 3.11 5.01
CA SER A 4 0.48 3.13 5.13
C SER A 4 -0.19 3.70 3.86
N ALA A 5 -0.96 4.79 3.96
CA ALA A 5 -1.51 5.52 2.82
C ALA A 5 -0.43 6.02 1.83
N GLY A 6 0.77 6.40 2.34
CA GLY A 6 1.92 6.71 1.48
C GLY A 6 2.42 5.49 0.70
N GLY A 7 2.33 4.30 1.28
CA GLY A 7 2.59 3.03 0.58
C GLY A 7 1.60 2.78 -0.56
N HIS A 8 0.32 3.09 -0.33
CA HIS A 8 -0.70 3.10 -1.39
C HIS A 8 -0.31 4.05 -2.53
N ASN A 9 0.05 5.30 -2.21
CA ASN A 9 0.41 6.29 -3.24
C ASN A 9 1.63 5.83 -4.07
N VAL A 10 2.66 5.26 -3.41
CA VAL A 10 3.84 4.73 -4.10
C VAL A 10 3.45 3.56 -5.01
N ALA A 11 2.63 2.62 -4.54
CA ALA A 11 2.19 1.48 -5.33
C ALA A 11 1.33 1.91 -6.53
N SER A 12 0.37 2.83 -6.31
CA SER A 12 -0.49 3.37 -7.38
C SER A 12 0.34 4.11 -8.43
N TYR A 13 1.26 4.98 -8.00
CA TYR A 13 2.15 5.65 -8.92
C TYR A 13 3.03 4.66 -9.69
N GLY A 14 3.57 3.66 -9.00
CA GLY A 14 4.40 2.62 -9.62
C GLY A 14 3.69 1.86 -10.75
N ASN A 15 2.40 1.60 -10.61
CA ASN A 15 1.61 0.94 -11.66
C ASN A 15 1.15 1.89 -12.77
N MET A 16 1.08 3.21 -12.49
CA MET A 16 0.42 4.20 -13.36
C MET A 16 1.36 5.33 -13.80
N TRP A 17 2.67 5.21 -13.62
CA TRP A 17 3.63 6.28 -13.91
C TRP A 17 3.63 6.75 -15.38
N ARG A 18 3.11 5.95 -16.32
CA ARG A 18 2.90 6.34 -17.72
C ARG A 18 1.58 7.05 -17.98
N SER A 19 0.66 7.04 -17.00
CA SER A 19 -0.68 7.59 -17.19
C SER A 19 -0.65 9.10 -17.38
N GLU A 20 -1.29 9.59 -18.43
CA GLU A 20 -1.49 11.03 -18.65
C GLU A 20 -2.29 11.67 -17.49
N GLU A 21 -3.30 10.95 -16.96
CA GLU A 21 -4.12 11.39 -15.82
C GLU A 21 -3.27 11.71 -14.57
N ILE A 22 -2.29 10.84 -14.27
CA ILE A 22 -1.41 11.01 -13.10
C ILE A 22 -0.36 12.09 -13.32
N ASN A 23 0.06 12.26 -14.56
CA ASN A 23 1.14 13.17 -14.94
C ASN A 23 0.64 14.52 -15.49
N GLU A 24 -0.64 14.81 -15.35
CA GLU A 24 -1.22 16.08 -15.80
C GLU A 24 -0.43 17.28 -15.22
N GLY A 25 -0.02 18.19 -16.10
CA GLY A 25 0.76 19.36 -15.71
C GLY A 25 2.26 19.13 -15.48
N ILE A 26 2.77 17.91 -15.63
CA ILE A 26 4.20 17.59 -15.52
C ILE A 26 4.87 17.74 -16.89
N SER A 27 5.68 18.79 -17.04
CA SER A 27 6.43 19.07 -18.29
C SER A 27 7.75 18.30 -18.32
N MET A 28 7.70 16.97 -18.29
CA MET A 28 8.87 16.08 -18.31
C MET A 28 8.63 14.88 -19.23
N PRO A 29 9.64 14.39 -19.98
CA PRO A 29 9.51 13.13 -20.72
C PRO A 29 9.09 11.98 -19.79
N VAL A 30 8.08 11.22 -20.20
CA VAL A 30 7.48 10.16 -19.38
C VAL A 30 8.48 9.11 -18.91
N GLU A 31 9.50 8.83 -19.74
CA GLU A 31 10.57 7.87 -19.41
C GLU A 31 11.41 8.30 -18.19
N LYS A 32 11.45 9.61 -17.89
CA LYS A 32 12.13 10.14 -16.70
C LYS A 32 11.26 10.08 -15.43
N LEU A 33 9.99 9.75 -15.58
CA LEU A 33 9.04 9.61 -14.46
C LEU A 33 9.02 8.20 -13.90
N LYS A 34 9.66 7.23 -14.57
CA LYS A 34 9.70 5.82 -14.14
C LYS A 34 10.42 5.68 -12.79
N PRO A 35 9.75 5.15 -11.75
CA PRO A 35 10.44 4.82 -10.52
C PRO A 35 11.46 3.69 -10.74
N ALA A 36 12.62 3.78 -10.09
CA ALA A 36 13.62 2.71 -10.14
C ALA A 36 13.13 1.43 -9.44
N PHE A 37 12.44 1.60 -8.31
CA PHE A 37 11.82 0.55 -7.52
C PHE A 37 10.78 1.15 -6.55
N ASN A 38 9.93 0.30 -5.99
CA ASN A 38 8.98 0.67 -4.94
C ASN A 38 9.40 0.08 -3.58
N VAL A 39 9.14 0.83 -2.50
CA VAL A 39 9.23 0.33 -1.12
C VAL A 39 7.91 0.65 -0.40
N LEU A 40 7.20 -0.39 -0.01
CA LEU A 40 5.85 -0.32 0.55
C LEU A 40 5.86 -0.86 1.98
N ALA A 41 5.70 0.00 2.96
CA ALA A 41 5.62 -0.37 4.36
C ALA A 41 4.15 -0.39 4.81
N TYR A 42 3.65 -1.57 5.20
CA TYR A 42 2.26 -1.82 5.64
C TYR A 42 1.21 -1.05 4.79
N PRO A 43 1.26 -1.25 3.44
CA PRO A 43 0.49 -0.43 2.50
C PRO A 43 -0.97 -0.86 2.41
N VAL A 44 -1.86 0.08 2.09
CA VAL A 44 -3.17 -0.27 1.52
C VAL A 44 -2.96 -0.56 0.03
N THR A 45 -3.32 -1.74 -0.44
CA THR A 45 -3.09 -2.18 -1.83
C THR A 45 -4.33 -2.63 -2.57
N ASN A 46 -5.41 -2.91 -1.85
CA ASN A 46 -6.66 -3.32 -2.45
C ASN A 46 -7.85 -2.72 -1.70
N TYR A 47 -8.32 -1.58 -2.17
CA TYR A 47 -9.52 -0.95 -1.62
C TYR A 47 -10.78 -1.81 -1.82
N TRP A 48 -10.84 -2.59 -2.91
CA TRP A 48 -11.97 -3.48 -3.15
C TRP A 48 -12.10 -4.50 -2.02
N SER A 49 -11.06 -5.26 -1.72
CA SER A 49 -11.11 -6.26 -0.65
C SER A 49 -11.35 -5.67 0.75
N LEU A 50 -10.92 -4.42 0.99
CA LEU A 50 -11.22 -3.72 2.24
C LEU A 50 -12.69 -3.28 2.33
N TYR A 51 -13.28 -2.86 1.21
CA TYR A 51 -14.57 -2.19 1.15
C TYR A 51 -15.74 -3.09 0.80
N GLU A 52 -15.51 -4.21 0.10
CA GLU A 52 -16.60 -5.09 -0.35
C GLU A 52 -17.50 -5.56 0.79
N SER A 53 -16.94 -5.75 2.01
CA SER A 53 -17.72 -6.13 3.19
C SER A 53 -18.60 -5.00 3.73
N TYR A 54 -18.41 -3.76 3.28
CA TYR A 54 -19.21 -2.59 3.65
C TYR A 54 -20.29 -2.26 2.62
N LEU A 55 -20.31 -2.92 1.47
CA LEU A 55 -21.29 -2.65 0.41
C LEU A 55 -22.41 -3.69 0.42
N PRO A 56 -23.68 -3.28 0.20
CA PRO A 56 -24.16 -1.90 0.11
C PRO A 56 -24.27 -1.22 1.48
N LEU A 57 -23.95 0.07 1.55
CA LEU A 57 -23.83 0.82 2.82
C LEU A 57 -25.12 0.89 3.62
N GLU A 58 -26.28 0.90 2.96
CA GLU A 58 -27.59 0.97 3.60
C GLU A 58 -27.93 -0.21 4.53
N HIS A 59 -27.21 -1.32 4.38
CA HIS A 59 -27.38 -2.51 5.24
C HIS A 59 -26.51 -2.48 6.50
N LEU A 60 -25.67 -1.46 6.65
CA LEU A 60 -24.80 -1.31 7.81
C LEU A 60 -25.45 -0.51 8.94
N SER A 61 -24.99 -0.73 10.17
CA SER A 61 -25.29 0.15 11.29
C SER A 61 -24.78 1.57 11.02
N GLU A 62 -25.39 2.59 11.64
CA GLU A 62 -25.00 4.00 11.47
C GLU A 62 -23.50 4.23 11.74
N ASP A 63 -22.92 3.59 12.75
CA ASP A 63 -21.50 3.75 13.09
C ASP A 63 -20.57 3.16 12.01
N LYS A 64 -20.95 2.02 11.43
CA LYS A 64 -20.23 1.43 10.30
C LYS A 64 -20.35 2.29 9.05
N GLN A 65 -21.53 2.85 8.78
CA GLN A 65 -21.70 3.81 7.67
C GLN A 65 -20.83 5.04 7.87
N LYS A 66 -20.80 5.65 9.07
CA LYS A 66 -19.93 6.79 9.38
C LYS A 66 -18.45 6.46 9.15
N THR A 67 -18.02 5.28 9.58
CA THR A 67 -16.64 4.81 9.37
C THR A 67 -16.33 4.66 7.87
N ALA A 68 -17.22 4.03 7.10
CA ALA A 68 -17.07 3.86 5.66
C ALA A 68 -17.03 5.22 4.94
N TYR A 69 -17.91 6.16 5.30
CA TYR A 69 -17.89 7.53 4.74
C TYR A 69 -16.61 8.30 5.08
N ALA A 70 -16.16 8.23 6.34
CA ALA A 70 -14.91 8.89 6.74
C ALA A 70 -13.71 8.36 5.96
N PHE A 71 -13.65 7.04 5.77
CA PHE A 71 -12.61 6.40 4.96
C PHE A 71 -12.71 6.81 3.48
N ALA A 72 -13.91 6.81 2.89
CA ALA A 72 -14.12 7.22 1.51
C ALA A 72 -13.70 8.68 1.29
N MET A 73 -14.06 9.58 2.20
CA MET A 73 -13.62 10.99 2.16
C MET A 73 -12.10 11.12 2.26
N ALA A 74 -11.46 10.38 3.16
CA ALA A 74 -10.01 10.43 3.33
C ALA A 74 -9.26 9.88 2.10
N SER A 75 -9.81 8.82 1.46
CA SER A 75 -9.15 8.14 0.35
C SER A 75 -9.47 8.74 -1.02
N PHE A 76 -10.69 9.24 -1.23
CA PHE A 76 -11.20 9.62 -2.54
C PHE A 76 -11.77 11.04 -2.59
N GLY A 77 -11.82 11.78 -1.47
CA GLY A 77 -12.41 13.10 -1.40
C GLY A 77 -13.93 13.13 -1.65
N ARG A 78 -14.61 11.98 -1.53
CA ARG A 78 -16.04 11.82 -1.77
C ARG A 78 -16.61 10.69 -0.90
N THR A 79 -17.90 10.74 -0.61
CA THR A 79 -18.59 9.70 0.16
C THR A 79 -19.16 8.57 -0.71
N GLU A 80 -19.44 8.88 -1.98
CA GLU A 80 -19.95 7.90 -2.94
C GLU A 80 -18.80 7.13 -3.58
N VAL A 81 -18.71 5.85 -3.26
CA VAL A 81 -17.76 4.92 -3.83
C VAL A 81 -18.50 3.76 -4.48
N ASN A 82 -17.95 3.27 -5.59
CA ASN A 82 -18.48 2.11 -6.30
C ASN A 82 -17.34 1.13 -6.62
N GLU A 83 -17.71 -0.06 -7.06
CA GLU A 83 -16.75 -1.11 -7.40
C GLU A 83 -15.67 -0.65 -8.39
N ALA A 84 -16.07 0.06 -9.44
CA ALA A 84 -15.14 0.52 -10.47
C ALA A 84 -14.08 1.48 -9.91
N LEU A 85 -14.50 2.42 -9.06
CA LEU A 85 -13.59 3.35 -8.38
C LEU A 85 -12.63 2.61 -7.44
N LEU A 86 -13.16 1.71 -6.62
CA LEU A 86 -12.36 0.93 -5.67
C LEU A 86 -11.34 0.06 -6.39
N LYS A 87 -11.73 -0.62 -7.47
CA LYS A 87 -10.82 -1.45 -8.27
C LYS A 87 -9.76 -0.62 -9.01
N LYS A 88 -10.14 0.52 -9.59
CA LYS A 88 -9.20 1.44 -10.26
C LYS A 88 -8.06 1.85 -9.34
N TRP A 89 -8.38 2.17 -8.09
CA TRP A 89 -7.40 2.63 -7.10
C TRP A 89 -6.92 1.51 -6.16
N SER A 90 -6.94 0.27 -6.63
CA SER A 90 -6.40 -0.89 -5.93
C SER A 90 -5.11 -1.35 -6.60
N PRO A 91 -3.92 -0.96 -6.12
CA PRO A 91 -2.65 -1.34 -6.75
C PRO A 91 -2.50 -2.83 -7.00
N ALA A 92 -2.98 -3.69 -6.09
CA ALA A 92 -2.95 -5.14 -6.27
C ALA A 92 -3.79 -5.64 -7.46
N LEU A 93 -4.73 -4.82 -7.96
CA LEU A 93 -5.56 -5.14 -9.13
C LEU A 93 -5.07 -4.48 -10.43
N THR A 94 -4.08 -3.58 -10.34
CA THR A 94 -3.58 -2.79 -11.46
C THR A 94 -2.10 -3.02 -11.76
N VAL A 95 -1.49 -4.05 -11.16
CA VAL A 95 -0.13 -4.50 -11.52
C VAL A 95 -0.07 -4.82 -13.00
N ASN A 96 0.97 -4.32 -13.67
CA ASN A 96 1.19 -4.48 -15.10
C ASN A 96 2.70 -4.55 -15.41
N GLU A 97 3.08 -4.69 -16.67
CA GLU A 97 4.46 -4.84 -17.14
C GLU A 97 5.37 -3.63 -16.84
N ASP A 98 4.78 -2.46 -16.62
CA ASP A 98 5.50 -1.23 -16.27
C ASP A 98 5.72 -1.08 -14.75
N THR A 99 5.09 -1.94 -13.91
CA THR A 99 5.24 -1.90 -12.46
C THR A 99 6.70 -2.15 -12.06
N PRO A 100 7.32 -1.26 -11.28
CA PRO A 100 8.71 -1.43 -10.85
C PRO A 100 8.90 -2.61 -9.89
N ALA A 101 10.14 -3.12 -9.82
CA ALA A 101 10.53 -4.05 -8.76
C ALA A 101 10.12 -3.50 -7.38
N THR A 102 9.56 -4.34 -6.52
CA THR A 102 8.88 -3.88 -5.31
C THR A 102 9.36 -4.64 -4.07
N PHE A 103 9.85 -3.89 -3.07
CA PHE A 103 10.06 -4.39 -1.71
C PHE A 103 8.85 -4.01 -0.85
N LEU A 104 8.30 -4.97 -0.11
CA LEU A 104 7.12 -4.69 0.72
C LEU A 104 7.13 -5.47 2.03
N TRP A 105 6.57 -4.86 3.08
CA TRP A 105 6.47 -5.52 4.37
C TRP A 105 5.27 -5.03 5.20
N THR A 106 4.85 -5.87 6.14
CA THR A 106 3.83 -5.56 7.14
C THR A 106 4.05 -6.40 8.40
N THR A 107 3.17 -6.24 9.38
CA THR A 107 3.08 -7.14 10.53
C THR A 107 1.75 -7.90 10.52
N ARG A 108 1.75 -9.12 11.11
CA ARG A 108 0.55 -9.95 11.21
C ARG A 108 -0.51 -9.35 12.15
N GLU A 109 -0.07 -8.56 13.14
CA GLU A 109 -0.92 -7.95 14.16
C GLU A 109 -1.39 -6.53 13.80
N ASP A 110 -1.16 -6.07 12.57
CA ASP A 110 -1.66 -4.78 12.11
C ASP A 110 -3.20 -4.80 12.04
N GLU A 111 -3.83 -4.07 12.97
CA GLU A 111 -5.30 -3.99 13.09
C GLU A 111 -5.92 -2.89 12.22
N VAL A 112 -5.08 -2.02 11.64
CA VAL A 112 -5.54 -0.89 10.79
C VAL A 112 -5.52 -1.28 9.32
N VAL A 113 -4.38 -1.85 8.87
CA VAL A 113 -4.23 -2.36 7.51
C VAL A 113 -3.89 -3.85 7.59
N PRO A 114 -4.86 -4.72 7.38
CA PRO A 114 -4.66 -6.17 7.50
C PRO A 114 -3.51 -6.68 6.63
N ALA A 115 -2.76 -7.66 7.13
CA ALA A 115 -1.65 -8.27 6.40
C ALA A 115 -2.06 -8.88 5.04
N SER A 116 -3.35 -9.17 4.85
CA SER A 116 -3.91 -9.60 3.56
C SER A 116 -3.64 -8.60 2.44
N GLN A 117 -3.59 -7.30 2.74
CA GLN A 117 -3.27 -6.26 1.76
C GLN A 117 -1.88 -6.46 1.15
N THR A 118 -0.88 -6.75 2.00
CA THR A 118 0.48 -7.07 1.54
C THR A 118 0.52 -8.41 0.79
N LEU A 119 -0.20 -9.42 1.26
CA LEU A 119 -0.29 -10.73 0.59
C LEU A 119 -0.93 -10.62 -0.80
N GLU A 120 -2.01 -9.86 -0.94
CA GLU A 120 -2.67 -9.63 -2.23
C GLU A 120 -1.75 -8.92 -3.22
N MET A 121 -0.97 -7.93 -2.76
CA MET A 121 0.01 -7.25 -3.60
C MET A 121 1.15 -8.20 -4.01
N MET A 122 1.71 -8.99 -3.10
CA MET A 122 2.72 -10.01 -3.42
C MET A 122 2.20 -10.99 -4.48
N ALA A 123 0.99 -11.50 -4.31
CA ALA A 123 0.36 -12.41 -5.26
C ALA A 123 0.12 -11.74 -6.63
N ALA A 124 -0.16 -10.45 -6.66
CA ALA A 124 -0.33 -9.70 -7.91
C ALA A 124 1.01 -9.50 -8.64
N LEU A 125 2.06 -9.12 -7.90
CA LEU A 125 3.41 -8.99 -8.43
C LEU A 125 3.93 -10.33 -9.00
N ASP A 126 3.70 -11.43 -8.27
CA ASP A 126 4.07 -12.78 -8.70
C ASP A 126 3.38 -13.17 -10.02
N ARG A 127 2.05 -12.98 -10.10
CA ARG A 127 1.29 -13.23 -11.33
C ARG A 127 1.75 -12.36 -12.50
N GLY A 128 2.15 -11.11 -12.23
CA GLY A 128 2.67 -10.17 -13.23
C GLY A 128 4.13 -10.43 -13.61
N ASN A 129 4.79 -11.41 -12.99
CA ASN A 129 6.23 -11.68 -13.14
C ASN A 129 7.10 -10.43 -12.84
N ILE A 130 6.65 -9.60 -11.89
CA ILE A 130 7.37 -8.41 -11.41
C ILE A 130 8.30 -8.84 -10.27
N PRO A 131 9.59 -8.50 -10.31
CA PRO A 131 10.50 -8.82 -9.21
C PRO A 131 10.05 -8.20 -7.89
N TYR A 132 9.98 -8.99 -6.82
CA TYR A 132 9.63 -8.48 -5.50
C TYR A 132 10.35 -9.24 -4.37
N GLU A 133 10.46 -8.58 -3.21
CA GLU A 133 10.80 -9.21 -1.94
C GLU A 133 9.80 -8.73 -0.88
N GLY A 134 9.15 -9.66 -0.17
CA GLY A 134 8.09 -9.33 0.78
C GLY A 134 8.28 -10.02 2.14
N HIS A 135 7.97 -9.29 3.23
CA HIS A 135 8.10 -9.77 4.61
C HIS A 135 6.84 -9.51 5.42
N ILE A 136 6.41 -10.53 6.19
CA ILE A 136 5.33 -10.40 7.15
C ILE A 136 5.89 -10.78 8.53
N PHE A 137 6.18 -9.76 9.33
CA PHE A 137 6.64 -9.97 10.69
C PHE A 137 5.50 -10.41 11.60
N SER A 138 5.81 -11.24 12.60
CA SER A 138 4.79 -11.87 13.43
C SER A 138 4.04 -10.85 14.28
N LYS A 139 4.73 -9.83 14.78
CA LYS A 139 4.22 -8.88 15.79
C LYS A 139 4.46 -7.43 15.42
N GLY A 140 3.58 -6.57 15.93
CA GLY A 140 3.68 -5.14 15.89
C GLY A 140 2.40 -4.45 15.42
N PRO A 141 2.09 -3.26 15.99
CA PRO A 141 0.94 -2.46 15.59
C PRO A 141 1.18 -1.78 14.24
N HIS A 142 0.13 -1.18 13.70
CA HIS A 142 0.25 -0.28 12.54
C HIS A 142 1.18 0.90 12.81
N GLY A 143 1.88 1.38 11.79
CA GLY A 143 2.63 2.65 11.87
C GLY A 143 4.01 2.52 12.50
N LEU A 144 4.69 1.39 12.36
CA LEU A 144 6.01 1.15 12.95
C LEU A 144 7.14 2.04 12.37
N SER A 145 7.00 2.54 11.16
CA SER A 145 8.04 3.34 10.49
C SER A 145 9.39 2.59 10.44
N LEU A 146 10.43 3.09 11.11
CA LEU A 146 11.71 2.38 11.25
C LEU A 146 11.68 1.31 12.36
N ALA A 147 10.60 1.22 13.12
CA ALA A 147 10.46 0.33 14.29
C ALA A 147 11.54 0.53 15.36
N GLN A 148 12.06 1.74 15.48
CA GLN A 148 13.14 2.15 16.38
C GLN A 148 12.68 3.29 17.28
N GLU A 149 13.39 3.51 18.39
CA GLU A 149 13.10 4.59 19.35
C GLU A 149 13.01 5.98 18.71
N THR A 150 13.83 6.24 17.69
CA THR A 150 13.86 7.52 16.98
C THR A 150 12.58 7.85 16.23
N THR A 151 11.76 6.85 15.89
CA THR A 151 10.50 7.02 15.15
C THR A 151 9.28 6.59 15.93
N ALA A 152 9.46 5.97 17.10
CA ALA A 152 8.38 5.50 17.94
C ALA A 152 7.69 6.66 18.65
N VAL A 153 6.36 6.74 18.54
CA VAL A 153 5.49 7.64 19.33
C VAL A 153 5.02 6.91 20.60
N ARG A 154 5.00 5.58 20.57
CA ARG A 154 4.60 4.70 21.69
C ARG A 154 5.62 3.58 21.84
N SER A 155 5.79 3.08 23.06
CA SER A 155 6.76 2.02 23.35
C SER A 155 6.56 0.73 22.54
N ASN A 156 5.32 0.37 22.22
CA ASN A 156 5.01 -0.81 21.40
C ASN A 156 5.38 -0.66 19.91
N GLN A 157 5.84 0.52 19.49
CA GLN A 157 6.37 0.76 18.14
C GLN A 157 7.87 0.51 18.03
N VAL A 158 8.57 0.28 19.15
CA VAL A 158 9.94 -0.21 19.13
C VAL A 158 9.92 -1.72 18.95
N ASN A 159 10.32 -2.18 17.78
CA ASN A 159 10.22 -3.59 17.39
C ASN A 159 11.47 -3.99 16.57
N PRO A 160 12.49 -4.58 17.24
CA PRO A 160 13.74 -4.95 16.57
C PRO A 160 13.55 -5.98 15.44
N GLU A 161 12.55 -6.89 15.56
CA GLU A 161 12.25 -7.88 14.55
C GLU A 161 11.75 -7.19 13.26
N ALA A 162 10.73 -6.34 13.38
CA ALA A 162 10.23 -5.58 12.25
C ALA A 162 11.28 -4.56 11.73
N GLY A 163 12.09 -3.96 12.63
CA GLY A 163 13.16 -3.02 12.26
C GLY A 163 14.23 -3.61 11.34
N ALA A 164 14.30 -4.94 11.24
CA ALA A 164 15.18 -5.62 10.29
C ALA A 164 14.81 -5.35 8.82
N TRP A 165 13.62 -4.80 8.54
CA TRP A 165 13.19 -4.50 7.16
C TRP A 165 14.19 -3.59 6.42
N LEU A 166 14.82 -2.64 7.09
CA LEU A 166 15.72 -1.69 6.44
C LEU A 166 17.04 -2.34 5.96
N PRO A 167 17.78 -3.12 6.77
CA PRO A 167 18.92 -3.88 6.26
C PRO A 167 18.52 -4.96 5.23
N MET A 168 17.33 -5.54 5.32
CA MET A 168 16.80 -6.46 4.29
C MET A 168 16.61 -5.73 2.96
N LEU A 169 15.98 -4.56 2.97
CA LEU A 169 15.86 -3.69 1.79
C LEU A 169 17.24 -3.37 1.20
N GLN A 170 18.21 -2.96 2.03
CA GLN A 170 19.56 -2.66 1.56
C GLN A 170 20.24 -3.87 0.90
N SER A 171 20.01 -5.06 1.44
CA SER A 171 20.51 -6.31 0.85
C SER A 171 19.82 -6.64 -0.47
N TRP A 172 18.51 -6.43 -0.56
CA TRP A 172 17.72 -6.65 -1.77
C TRP A 172 18.13 -5.71 -2.90
N LEU A 173 18.32 -4.43 -2.62
CA LEU A 173 18.75 -3.44 -3.62
C LEU A 173 20.10 -3.75 -4.24
N LYS A 174 20.97 -4.49 -3.57
CA LYS A 174 22.26 -4.92 -4.14
C LYS A 174 22.13 -6.07 -5.15
N LYS A 175 20.95 -6.69 -5.23
CA LYS A 175 20.65 -7.82 -6.13
C LYS A 175 19.86 -7.39 -7.37
N LEU A 176 19.25 -6.17 -7.36
CA LEU A 176 18.62 -5.54 -8.52
C LEU A 176 19.65 -5.01 -9.52
#